data_56b8c4a08bbf7cf284e9fd43f408e90d
#
_entry.id   56b8c4a08bbf7cf284e9fd43f408e90d
#
_cell.length_a   1.000
_cell.length_b   1.000
_cell.length_c   1.000
_cell.angle_alpha   90.00
_cell.angle_beta   90.00
_cell.angle_gamma   90.00
#
_symmetry.space_group_name_H-M   'P 1'
#
loop_
_entity.id
_entity.type
_entity.pdbx_description
1 polymer ?
#
loop_
_entity_poly.entity_id
_entity_poly.type
_entity_poly.pdbx_seq_one_letter_code
_entity_poly.pdbx_strand_id
1 'polypeptide(L)'
;TLHEKATYGILQEFARSGLLKMLYLVSNINLENILGEVPIIGYNNKVNELLVSTVHMINVFKNSDPVMGGIEEPAEASRIATFGISDIEGNEEKSFFSLDRAKEKCYIYSINEERLKTEGDLRKKIVSTVKAQAETEDLKVSFGVFPTNYQQDYCYILNYTSIIQSDNR
;
A
#
# COMPACT_ATOMS: atom_id res chain seq x y z
N THR A 1 20.72 -7.44 -14.48
CA THR A 1 22.19 -7.29 -14.63
C THR A 1 22.88 -7.13 -13.27
N LEU A 2 24.23 -7.25 -13.23
CA LEU A 2 25.01 -7.03 -12.00
C LEU A 2 24.85 -5.60 -11.48
N HIS A 3 24.81 -4.63 -12.39
CA HIS A 3 24.61 -3.22 -12.04
C HIS A 3 23.25 -2.96 -11.40
N GLU A 4 22.19 -3.57 -11.91
CA GLU A 4 20.84 -3.43 -11.33
C GLU A 4 20.80 -3.98 -9.92
N LYS A 5 21.39 -5.16 -9.68
CA LYS A 5 21.44 -5.77 -8.34
C LYS A 5 22.25 -4.92 -7.37
N ALA A 6 23.39 -4.37 -7.81
CA ALA A 6 24.20 -3.48 -6.99
C ALA A 6 23.44 -2.18 -6.66
N THR A 7 22.79 -1.57 -7.63
CA THR A 7 21.98 -0.36 -7.41
C THR A 7 20.82 -0.61 -6.45
N TYR A 8 20.13 -1.73 -6.62
CA TYR A 8 19.03 -2.14 -5.76
C TYR A 8 19.48 -2.28 -4.29
N GLY A 9 20.62 -2.94 -4.06
CA GLY A 9 21.19 -3.08 -2.71
C GLY A 9 21.63 -1.74 -2.11
N ILE A 10 22.34 -0.92 -2.89
CA ILE A 10 22.84 0.39 -2.44
C ILE A 10 21.72 1.34 -2.07
N LEU A 11 20.64 1.42 -2.86
CA LEU A 11 19.49 2.27 -2.56
C LEU A 11 18.79 1.86 -1.26
N GLN A 12 18.69 0.58 -0.97
CA GLN A 12 18.14 0.10 0.29
C GLN A 12 19.04 0.44 1.48
N GLU A 13 20.36 0.35 1.33
CA GLU A 13 21.31 0.79 2.38
C GLU A 13 21.22 2.31 2.61
N PHE A 14 21.04 3.10 1.56
CA PHE A 14 20.82 4.55 1.71
C PHE A 14 19.53 4.85 2.46
N ALA A 15 18.46 4.12 2.20
CA ALA A 15 17.23 4.25 2.96
C ALA A 15 17.46 3.88 4.44
N ARG A 16 18.08 2.74 4.71
CA ARG A 16 18.40 2.31 6.08
C ARG A 16 19.26 3.30 6.85
N SER A 17 20.25 3.89 6.20
CA SER A 17 21.15 4.87 6.82
C SER A 17 20.50 6.23 7.10
N GLY A 18 19.30 6.47 6.55
CA GLY A 18 18.58 7.72 6.69
C GLY A 18 18.89 8.78 5.65
N LEU A 19 19.73 8.47 4.65
CA LEU A 19 19.97 9.35 3.49
C LEU A 19 18.71 9.54 2.63
N LEU A 20 17.86 8.52 2.57
CA LEU A 20 16.54 8.61 1.97
C LEU A 20 15.48 8.53 3.09
N LYS A 21 14.49 9.38 3.03
CA LYS A 21 13.37 9.35 3.98
C LYS A 21 12.57 8.05 3.86
N MET A 22 12.33 7.61 2.63
CA MET A 22 11.61 6.38 2.31
C MET A 22 12.01 5.89 0.93
N LEU A 23 12.14 4.58 0.79
CA LEU A 23 12.34 3.90 -0.50
C LEU A 23 11.15 3.00 -0.75
N TYR A 24 10.45 3.21 -1.86
CA TYR A 24 9.35 2.37 -2.29
C TYR A 24 9.81 1.38 -3.35
N LEU A 25 9.56 0.10 -3.09
CA LEU A 25 9.85 -0.99 -4.02
C LEU A 25 8.59 -1.38 -4.80
N VAL A 26 8.73 -1.52 -6.10
CA VAL A 26 7.65 -1.88 -7.01
C VAL A 26 8.16 -2.89 -8.02
N SER A 27 7.42 -3.95 -8.26
CA SER A 27 7.72 -4.98 -9.24
C SER A 27 6.77 -4.86 -10.44
N ASN A 28 7.33 -4.74 -11.64
CA ASN A 28 6.54 -4.74 -12.87
C ASN A 28 5.70 -6.02 -13.02
N ILE A 29 6.25 -7.16 -12.62
CA ILE A 29 5.54 -8.45 -12.65
C ILE A 29 4.32 -8.42 -11.72
N ASN A 30 4.46 -7.84 -10.53
CA ASN A 30 3.34 -7.70 -9.61
C ASN A 30 2.25 -6.77 -10.17
N LEU A 31 2.64 -5.64 -10.76
CA LEU A 31 1.71 -4.70 -11.39
C LEU A 31 0.98 -5.36 -12.57
N GLU A 32 1.68 -6.10 -13.38
CA GLU A 32 1.09 -6.85 -14.48
C GLU A 32 0.07 -7.89 -14.00
N ASN A 33 0.40 -8.63 -12.95
CA ASN A 33 -0.53 -9.59 -12.34
C ASN A 33 -1.78 -8.91 -11.76
N ILE A 34 -1.66 -7.71 -11.24
CA ILE A 34 -2.81 -6.92 -10.75
C ILE A 34 -3.70 -6.49 -11.90
N LEU A 35 -3.12 -6.04 -13.01
CA LEU A 35 -3.85 -5.57 -14.18
C LEU A 35 -4.49 -6.71 -14.99
N GLY A 36 -3.95 -7.94 -14.86
CA GLY A 36 -4.38 -9.08 -15.67
C GLY A 36 -3.87 -9.00 -17.10
N GLU A 37 -4.70 -9.38 -18.07
CA GLU A 37 -4.32 -9.34 -19.49
C GLU A 37 -4.23 -7.89 -19.99
N VAL A 38 -3.02 -7.47 -20.35
CA VAL A 38 -2.78 -6.14 -20.91
C VAL A 38 -2.20 -6.27 -22.32
N PRO A 39 -2.81 -5.61 -23.34
CA PRO A 39 -2.26 -5.61 -24.69
C PRO A 39 -0.84 -5.03 -24.72
N ILE A 40 0.00 -5.56 -25.62
CA ILE A 40 1.37 -5.06 -25.81
C ILE A 40 1.38 -3.56 -26.13
N ILE A 41 0.47 -3.12 -27.00
CA ILE A 41 0.28 -1.69 -27.29
C ILE A 41 -0.46 -1.08 -26.08
N GLY A 42 0.18 -0.11 -25.44
CA GLY A 42 -0.36 0.56 -24.27
C GLY A 42 0.02 -0.08 -22.93
N TYR A 43 0.79 -1.16 -22.92
CA TYR A 43 1.24 -1.84 -21.70
C TYR A 43 1.88 -0.87 -20.68
N ASN A 44 2.90 -0.14 -21.11
CA ASN A 44 3.59 0.80 -20.22
C ASN A 44 2.66 1.89 -19.66
N ASN A 45 1.71 2.35 -20.46
CA ASN A 45 0.73 3.36 -20.02
C ASN A 45 -0.18 2.79 -18.92
N LYS A 46 -0.66 1.56 -19.06
CA LYS A 46 -1.51 0.91 -18.06
C LYS A 46 -0.78 0.65 -16.74
N VAL A 47 0.44 0.16 -16.81
CA VAL A 47 1.29 -0.08 -15.63
C VAL A 47 1.59 1.24 -14.90
N ASN A 48 1.98 2.28 -15.66
CA ASN A 48 2.25 3.60 -15.10
C ASN A 48 0.98 4.25 -14.51
N GLU A 49 -0.16 4.10 -15.16
CA GLU A 49 -1.44 4.62 -14.68
C GLU A 49 -1.82 4.00 -13.33
N LEU A 50 -1.69 2.69 -13.16
CA LEU A 50 -1.94 2.00 -11.90
C LEU A 50 -1.03 2.55 -10.79
N LEU A 51 0.26 2.65 -11.04
CA LEU A 51 1.23 3.13 -10.06
C LEU A 51 0.98 4.60 -9.70
N VAL A 52 0.88 5.46 -10.68
CA VAL A 52 0.72 6.91 -10.49
C VAL A 52 -0.60 7.24 -9.80
N SER A 53 -1.71 6.61 -10.21
CA SER A 53 -3.01 6.83 -9.57
C SER A 53 -3.01 6.37 -8.12
N THR A 54 -2.40 5.24 -7.81
CA THR A 54 -2.28 4.74 -6.43
C THR A 54 -1.46 5.69 -5.55
N VAL A 55 -0.29 6.10 -6.00
CA VAL A 55 0.57 7.06 -5.27
C VAL A 55 -0.14 8.40 -5.08
N HIS A 56 -0.81 8.89 -6.11
CA HIS A 56 -1.57 10.13 -6.04
C HIS A 56 -2.67 10.07 -4.98
N MET A 57 -3.49 9.03 -4.98
CA MET A 57 -4.58 8.88 -4.02
C MET A 57 -4.08 8.73 -2.59
N ILE A 58 -3.01 7.98 -2.37
CA ILE A 58 -2.37 7.87 -1.05
C ILE A 58 -1.91 9.25 -0.58
N ASN A 59 -1.27 10.04 -1.43
CA ASN A 59 -0.82 11.39 -1.07
C ASN A 59 -2.00 12.32 -0.75
N VAL A 60 -3.09 12.25 -1.49
CA VAL A 60 -4.31 13.01 -1.20
C VAL A 60 -4.83 12.68 0.19
N PHE A 61 -4.98 11.40 0.51
CA PHE A 61 -5.52 10.97 1.80
C PHE A 61 -4.57 11.23 2.97
N LYS A 62 -3.26 11.12 2.77
CA LYS A 62 -2.28 11.49 3.80
C LYS A 62 -2.35 12.97 4.21
N ASN A 63 -2.86 13.82 3.33
CA ASN A 63 -3.07 15.25 3.57
C ASN A 63 -4.54 15.62 3.82
N SER A 64 -5.38 14.65 4.09
CA SER A 64 -6.81 14.82 4.37
C SER A 64 -7.13 14.31 5.78
N ASP A 65 -8.26 14.79 6.33
CA ASP A 65 -8.73 14.33 7.63
C ASP A 65 -9.65 13.09 7.46
N PRO A 66 -9.35 11.99 8.14
CA PRO A 66 -10.22 10.82 8.13
C PRO A 66 -11.48 11.06 8.98
N VAL A 67 -12.57 10.40 8.64
CA VAL A 67 -13.79 10.38 9.47
C VAL A 67 -13.72 9.31 10.55
N MET A 68 -12.77 8.38 10.45
CA MET A 68 -12.52 7.34 11.43
C MET A 68 -11.06 6.90 11.36
N GLY A 69 -10.46 6.59 12.51
CA GLY A 69 -9.06 6.19 12.59
C GLY A 69 -8.09 7.34 12.34
N GLY A 70 -6.90 6.99 11.88
CA GLY A 70 -5.85 7.95 11.51
C GLY A 70 -4.68 7.22 10.86
N ILE A 71 -3.95 7.92 10.00
CA ILE A 71 -2.73 7.42 9.39
C ILE A 71 -1.57 7.74 10.32
N GLU A 72 -0.88 6.72 10.79
CA GLU A 72 0.34 6.88 11.58
C GLU A 72 1.57 6.84 10.68
N GLU A 73 2.55 7.68 10.99
CA GLU A 73 3.87 7.58 10.37
C GLU A 73 4.56 6.29 10.85
N PRO A 74 5.29 5.58 9.97
CA PRO A 74 6.02 4.38 10.36
C PRO A 74 7.15 4.71 11.35
N ALA A 75 7.63 3.68 12.05
CA ALA A 75 8.81 3.80 12.88
C ALA A 75 10.00 4.30 12.07
N GLU A 76 10.90 5.06 12.68
CA GLU A 76 12.04 5.69 12.00
C GLU A 76 12.94 4.67 11.27
N ALA A 77 13.06 3.45 11.78
CA ALA A 77 13.82 2.38 11.16
C ALA A 77 13.14 1.75 9.93
N SER A 78 11.82 1.90 9.77
CA SER A 78 11.04 1.30 8.69
C SER A 78 11.01 2.21 7.46
N ARG A 79 12.11 2.21 6.70
CA ARG A 79 12.34 3.13 5.57
C ARG A 79 12.25 2.47 4.20
N ILE A 80 11.88 1.20 4.15
CA ILE A 80 11.62 0.45 2.93
C ILE A 80 10.14 0.10 2.93
N ALA A 81 9.46 0.39 1.83
CA ALA A 81 8.02 0.24 1.74
C ALA A 81 7.57 -0.23 0.36
N THR A 82 6.33 -0.67 0.29
CA THR A 82 5.62 -0.88 -0.97
C THR A 82 4.16 -0.48 -0.83
N PHE A 83 3.51 -0.35 -1.96
CA PHE A 83 2.07 -0.09 -2.07
C PHE A 83 1.30 -1.38 -2.29
N GLY A 84 0.03 -1.35 -1.93
CA GLY A 84 -0.93 -2.39 -2.26
C GLY A 84 -2.32 -1.81 -2.44
N ILE A 85 -3.19 -2.62 -2.98
CA ILE A 85 -4.61 -2.33 -3.12
C ILE A 85 -5.43 -3.55 -2.68
N SER A 86 -6.60 -3.33 -2.14
CA SER A 86 -7.56 -4.40 -1.87
C SER A 86 -9.00 -3.89 -2.01
N ASP A 87 -9.95 -4.82 -1.97
CA ASP A 87 -11.33 -4.47 -1.66
C ASP A 87 -11.44 -4.00 -0.19
N ILE A 88 -12.58 -3.45 0.17
CA ILE A 88 -12.79 -2.97 1.54
C ILE A 88 -13.01 -4.09 2.57
N GLU A 89 -13.31 -5.29 2.13
CA GLU A 89 -13.42 -6.49 2.95
C GLU A 89 -12.04 -7.12 3.26
N GLY A 90 -10.99 -6.73 2.53
CA GLY A 90 -9.63 -7.25 2.70
C GLY A 90 -9.40 -8.65 2.13
N ASN A 91 -10.27 -9.13 1.25
CA ASN A 91 -10.19 -10.50 0.71
C ASN A 91 -9.17 -10.65 -0.41
N GLU A 92 -8.86 -9.59 -1.13
CA GLU A 92 -8.00 -9.60 -2.31
C GLU A 92 -6.89 -8.55 -2.21
N GLU A 93 -6.06 -8.67 -1.20
CA GLU A 93 -4.89 -7.80 -1.09
C GLU A 93 -3.88 -8.11 -2.19
N LYS A 94 -3.57 -7.12 -3.03
CA LYS A 94 -2.60 -7.19 -4.11
C LYS A 94 -1.49 -6.19 -3.88
N SER A 95 -0.29 -6.71 -3.61
CA SER A 95 0.88 -5.90 -3.31
C SER A 95 1.71 -5.61 -4.57
N PHE A 96 2.24 -4.40 -4.68
CA PHE A 96 3.11 -4.00 -5.79
C PHE A 96 4.52 -4.58 -5.69
N PHE A 97 4.88 -5.07 -4.52
CA PHE A 97 6.11 -5.81 -4.27
C PHE A 97 5.88 -6.74 -3.07
N SER A 98 6.37 -7.96 -3.14
CA SER A 98 6.26 -8.91 -2.02
C SER A 98 7.37 -8.65 -1.02
N LEU A 99 7.07 -7.90 0.05
CA LEU A 99 8.02 -7.64 1.13
C LEU A 99 8.20 -8.87 2.02
N ASP A 100 9.45 -9.24 2.26
CA ASP A 100 9.80 -10.15 3.33
C ASP A 100 9.72 -9.42 4.68
N ARG A 101 9.02 -9.99 5.64
CA ARG A 101 8.91 -9.51 7.02
C ARG A 101 8.45 -8.05 7.12
N ALA A 102 7.28 -7.75 6.57
CA ALA A 102 6.62 -6.49 6.85
C ALA A 102 6.46 -6.29 8.37
N LYS A 103 6.72 -5.08 8.85
CA LYS A 103 6.68 -4.72 10.28
C LYS A 103 5.47 -3.86 10.61
N GLU A 104 5.07 -3.02 9.68
CA GLU A 104 3.98 -2.09 9.84
C GLU A 104 3.14 -2.05 8.57
N LYS A 105 1.85 -1.86 8.74
CA LYS A 105 0.88 -1.77 7.67
C LYS A 105 -0.09 -0.63 7.93
N CYS A 106 -0.41 0.14 6.91
CA CYS A 106 -1.39 1.20 6.97
C CYS A 106 -2.47 0.97 5.93
N TYR A 107 -3.73 0.90 6.37
CA TYR A 107 -4.90 0.80 5.50
C TYR A 107 -5.54 2.16 5.30
N ILE A 108 -5.74 2.54 4.05
CA ILE A 108 -6.37 3.80 3.65
C ILE A 108 -7.65 3.45 2.90
N TYR A 109 -8.78 3.54 3.58
CA TYR A 109 -10.09 3.24 3.03
C TYR A 109 -10.67 4.47 2.34
N SER A 110 -10.87 4.36 1.04
CA SER A 110 -11.57 5.34 0.20
C SER A 110 -12.99 4.86 -0.02
N ILE A 111 -13.93 5.43 0.69
CA ILE A 111 -15.32 4.93 0.71
C ILE A 111 -16.29 6.05 0.32
N ASN A 112 -17.25 5.72 -0.52
CA ASN A 112 -18.29 6.65 -0.93
C ASN A 112 -19.06 7.21 0.29
N GLU A 113 -19.24 8.51 0.33
CA GLU A 113 -19.84 9.22 1.47
C GLU A 113 -21.27 8.73 1.78
N GLU A 114 -22.07 8.45 0.75
CA GLU A 114 -23.44 7.95 0.95
C GLU A 114 -23.43 6.55 1.62
N ARG A 115 -22.48 5.72 1.25
CA ARG A 115 -22.29 4.42 1.88
C ARG A 115 -21.90 4.54 3.35
N LEU A 116 -21.01 5.48 3.67
CA LEU A 116 -20.63 5.80 5.04
C LEU A 116 -21.79 6.29 5.90
N LYS A 117 -22.77 6.96 5.29
CA LYS A 117 -23.99 7.46 5.97
C LYS A 117 -25.04 6.37 6.20
N THR A 118 -25.10 5.36 5.33
CA THR A 118 -26.24 4.43 5.28
C THR A 118 -25.93 3.01 5.76
N GLU A 119 -24.69 2.53 5.59
CA GLU A 119 -24.31 1.17 6.02
C GLU A 119 -23.87 1.12 7.48
N GLY A 120 -24.75 0.66 8.35
CA GLY A 120 -24.52 0.65 9.79
C GLY A 120 -23.50 -0.38 10.29
N ASP A 121 -23.21 -1.42 9.51
CA ASP A 121 -22.26 -2.49 9.87
C ASP A 121 -20.83 -2.28 9.34
N LEU A 122 -20.64 -1.27 8.49
CA LEU A 122 -19.37 -1.01 7.80
C LEU A 122 -18.21 -0.75 8.79
N ARG A 123 -18.48 0.01 9.84
CA ARG A 123 -17.51 0.29 10.90
C ARG A 123 -16.98 -0.99 11.55
N LYS A 124 -17.89 -1.91 11.91
CA LYS A 124 -17.51 -3.19 12.53
C LYS A 124 -16.70 -4.06 11.60
N LYS A 125 -17.06 -4.11 10.32
CA LYS A 125 -16.32 -4.85 9.30
C LYS A 125 -14.88 -4.35 9.16
N ILE A 126 -14.70 -3.04 9.05
CA ILE A 126 -13.37 -2.42 8.93
C ILE A 126 -12.53 -2.71 10.17
N VAL A 127 -13.05 -2.44 11.36
CA VAL A 127 -12.32 -2.66 12.61
C VAL A 127 -11.96 -4.14 12.79
N SER A 128 -12.87 -5.05 12.45
CA SER A 128 -12.63 -6.51 12.53
C SER A 128 -11.53 -6.95 11.57
N THR A 129 -11.54 -6.45 10.32
CA THR A 129 -10.50 -6.76 9.32
C THR A 129 -9.12 -6.27 9.76
N VAL A 130 -9.03 -5.02 10.19
CA VAL A 130 -7.77 -4.42 10.65
C VAL A 130 -7.21 -5.16 11.87
N LYS A 131 -8.08 -5.49 12.83
CA LYS A 131 -7.69 -6.21 14.04
C LYS A 131 -7.21 -7.62 13.72
N ALA A 132 -7.90 -8.34 12.85
CA ALA A 132 -7.50 -9.69 12.42
C ALA A 132 -6.12 -9.69 11.74
N GLN A 133 -5.82 -8.69 10.92
CA GLN A 133 -4.50 -8.54 10.29
C GLN A 133 -3.40 -8.29 11.31
N ALA A 134 -3.65 -7.42 12.29
CA ALA A 134 -2.69 -7.12 13.35
C ALA A 134 -2.36 -8.36 14.20
N GLU A 135 -3.36 -9.15 14.54
CA GLU A 135 -3.19 -10.36 15.35
C GLU A 135 -2.53 -11.51 14.59
N THR A 136 -2.88 -11.71 13.33
CA THR A 136 -2.41 -12.85 12.53
C THR A 136 -0.94 -12.74 12.14
N GLU A 137 -0.47 -11.54 11.83
CA GLU A 137 0.87 -11.32 11.26
C GLU A 137 1.85 -10.66 12.25
N ASP A 138 1.43 -10.41 13.48
CA ASP A 138 2.21 -9.66 14.48
C ASP A 138 2.71 -8.32 13.93
N LEU A 139 1.81 -7.61 13.29
CA LEU A 139 2.06 -6.33 12.63
C LEU A 139 1.55 -5.16 13.48
N LYS A 140 2.29 -4.05 13.44
CA LYS A 140 1.73 -2.76 13.82
C LYS A 140 0.84 -2.26 12.67
N VAL A 141 -0.46 -2.11 12.95
CA VAL A 141 -1.44 -1.71 11.94
C VAL A 141 -2.09 -0.39 12.32
N SER A 142 -2.15 0.53 11.38
CA SER A 142 -2.97 1.74 11.44
C SER A 142 -3.97 1.77 10.28
N PHE A 143 -5.03 2.55 10.42
CA PHE A 143 -6.00 2.72 9.34
C PHE A 143 -6.70 4.08 9.42
N GLY A 144 -7.11 4.58 8.28
CA GLY A 144 -7.95 5.77 8.18
C GLY A 144 -9.07 5.55 7.17
N VAL A 145 -10.25 6.06 7.46
CA VAL A 145 -11.42 6.02 6.56
C VAL A 145 -11.68 7.43 6.04
N PHE A 146 -11.69 7.57 4.72
CA PHE A 146 -11.83 8.84 4.02
C PHE A 146 -13.09 8.83 3.15
N PRO A 147 -13.99 9.80 3.33
CA PRO A 147 -15.17 9.92 2.50
C PRO A 147 -14.79 10.42 1.10
N THR A 148 -15.40 9.84 0.08
CA THR A 148 -15.22 10.23 -1.32
C THR A 148 -16.56 10.35 -2.03
N ASN A 149 -16.54 11.00 -3.19
CA ASN A 149 -17.68 11.04 -4.11
C ASN A 149 -17.52 10.04 -5.27
N TYR A 150 -16.52 9.15 -5.21
CA TYR A 150 -16.36 8.10 -6.20
C TYR A 150 -17.41 7.02 -6.02
N GLN A 151 -17.84 6.40 -7.12
CA GLN A 151 -18.82 5.32 -7.08
C GLN A 151 -18.23 4.01 -6.57
N GLN A 152 -16.93 3.81 -6.76
CA GLN A 152 -16.22 2.60 -6.37
C GLN A 152 -15.36 2.83 -5.14
N ASP A 153 -15.46 1.92 -4.18
CA ASP A 153 -14.67 1.94 -2.97
C ASP A 153 -13.37 1.16 -3.16
N TYR A 154 -12.30 1.66 -2.56
CA TYR A 154 -10.98 1.02 -2.58
C TYR A 154 -10.34 1.07 -1.21
N CYS A 155 -9.46 0.11 -0.95
CA CYS A 155 -8.51 0.18 0.13
C CYS A 155 -7.09 0.25 -0.45
N TYR A 156 -6.38 1.33 -0.15
CA TYR A 156 -4.95 1.47 -0.46
C TYR A 156 -4.15 1.03 0.76
N ILE A 157 -3.02 0.36 0.51
CA ILE A 157 -2.23 -0.22 1.58
C ILE A 157 -0.79 0.24 1.44
N LEU A 158 -0.19 0.62 2.57
CA LEU A 158 1.24 0.85 2.71
C LEU A 158 1.82 -0.24 3.61
N ASN A 159 2.80 -0.96 3.10
CA ASN A 159 3.57 -1.93 3.87
C ASN A 159 4.97 -1.41 4.10
N TYR A 160 5.47 -1.50 5.33
CA TYR A 160 6.77 -0.99 5.74
C TYR A 160 7.63 -2.09 6.36
N THR A 161 8.93 -2.02 6.11
CA THR A 161 9.93 -2.87 6.74
C THR A 161 11.24 -2.12 6.99
N SER A 162 12.02 -2.59 7.95
CA SER A 162 13.40 -2.16 8.20
C SER A 162 14.44 -3.10 7.56
N ILE A 163 13.99 -4.18 6.94
CA ILE A 163 14.85 -5.26 6.46
C ILE A 163 15.12 -5.08 4.97
N ILE A 164 16.39 -5.22 4.59
CA ILE A 164 16.80 -5.22 3.19
C ILE A 164 16.19 -6.41 2.47
N GLN A 165 15.54 -6.13 1.36
CA GLN A 165 14.87 -7.12 0.53
C GLN A 165 15.85 -7.75 -0.45
N SER A 166 15.80 -9.07 -0.58
CA SER A 166 16.58 -9.78 -1.58
C SER A 166 15.99 -9.57 -2.98
N ASP A 167 16.87 -9.56 -3.99
CA ASP A 167 16.45 -9.52 -5.40
C ASP A 167 16.20 -10.95 -5.89
N ASN A 168 14.99 -11.44 -5.71
CA ASN A 168 14.54 -12.78 -6.11
C ASN A 168 13.91 -12.80 -7.51
N ARG A 169 14.24 -11.85 -8.34
CA ARG A 169 13.75 -11.77 -9.74
C ARG A 169 14.41 -12.78 -10.64
#